data_14a1351b2f85f4cec9794e4309243e52
#
_entry.id   14a1351b2f85f4cec9794e4309243e52
#
_cell.length_a   1.000
_cell.length_b   1.000
_cell.length_c   1.000
_cell.angle_alpha   90.00
_cell.angle_beta   90.00
_cell.angle_gamma   90.00
#
_symmetry.space_group_name_H-M   'P 1'
#
loop_
_entity.id
_entity.type
_entity.pdbx_description
1 polymer ?
#
loop_
_entity_poly.entity_id
_entity_poly.type
_entity_poly.pdbx_seq_one_letter_code
_entity_poly.pdbx_strand_id
1 'polypeptide(L)'
;FYQLLTENVKQFNGITDQLITVEGIFDAKGKPVIDKKTKLPKEIPNPEWLLFEKCMRGDSSDNVFSAYPGVRKKGTKNKVGLIEAFEDRSSKGYAWNNMMLQRWTDHEGKEHRVLDDYNRNKQLIDLTQQPEDIQQRVDGLICDQVSNKDVGQVGSKFLKFCGKYELTRLS
;
A
#
# COMPACT_ATOMS: atom_id res chain seq x y z
N PHE A 1 2.01 -2.65 -1.16
CA PHE A 1 2.74 -3.52 -2.10
C PHE A 1 1.84 -4.53 -2.81
N TYR A 2 0.91 -5.20 -2.12
CA TYR A 2 0.01 -6.18 -2.76
C TYR A 2 -0.81 -5.62 -3.93
N GLN A 3 -1.10 -4.31 -3.91
CA GLN A 3 -1.78 -3.60 -5.00
C GLN A 3 -0.98 -3.60 -6.32
N LEU A 4 0.34 -3.73 -6.24
CA LEU A 4 1.24 -3.69 -7.40
C LEU A 4 1.53 -5.07 -8.01
N LEU A 5 1.01 -6.14 -7.41
CA LEU A 5 1.22 -7.50 -7.92
C LEU A 5 0.46 -7.69 -9.24
N THR A 6 1.17 -8.17 -10.24
CA THR A 6 0.64 -8.57 -11.55
C THR A 6 1.34 -9.87 -11.98
N GLU A 7 0.98 -10.40 -13.13
CA GLU A 7 1.72 -11.54 -13.72
C GLU A 7 3.22 -11.23 -13.91
N ASN A 8 3.54 -9.97 -14.19
CA ASN A 8 4.90 -9.51 -14.43
C ASN A 8 5.60 -8.93 -13.19
N VAL A 9 4.84 -8.54 -12.16
CA VAL A 9 5.38 -7.92 -10.95
C VAL A 9 5.17 -8.84 -9.76
N LYS A 10 6.27 -9.26 -9.15
CA LYS A 10 6.31 -10.14 -7.98
C LYS A 10 7.06 -9.42 -6.86
N GLN A 11 6.73 -9.75 -5.61
CA GLN A 11 7.42 -9.21 -4.44
C GLN A 11 8.26 -10.30 -3.79
N PHE A 12 9.53 -10.01 -3.54
CA PHE A 12 10.39 -10.87 -2.73
C PHE A 12 10.53 -10.29 -1.31
N ASN A 13 10.22 -11.09 -0.30
CA ASN A 13 10.45 -10.73 1.10
C ASN A 13 11.76 -11.37 1.58
N GLY A 14 12.84 -10.59 1.61
CA GLY A 14 14.15 -11.06 2.00
C GLY A 14 14.30 -11.45 3.48
N ILE A 15 13.36 -11.04 4.35
CA ILE A 15 13.39 -11.42 5.78
C ILE A 15 12.86 -12.84 5.96
N THR A 16 11.83 -13.20 5.22
CA THR A 16 11.15 -14.51 5.32
C THR A 16 11.53 -15.46 4.20
N ASP A 17 12.34 -15.00 3.24
CA ASP A 17 12.76 -15.73 2.05
C ASP A 17 11.55 -16.28 1.26
N GLN A 18 10.57 -15.38 1.03
CA GLN A 18 9.30 -15.70 0.40
C GLN A 18 9.08 -14.89 -0.86
N LEU A 19 8.61 -15.56 -1.91
CA LEU A 19 8.14 -14.94 -3.14
C LEU A 19 6.62 -14.79 -3.08
N ILE A 20 6.14 -13.57 -3.28
CA ILE A 20 4.71 -13.22 -3.28
C ILE A 20 4.34 -12.88 -4.72
N THR A 21 3.35 -13.59 -5.24
CA THR A 21 2.84 -13.45 -6.62
C THR A 21 1.32 -13.32 -6.58
N VAL A 22 0.67 -13.07 -7.70
CA VAL A 22 -0.81 -13.09 -7.81
C VAL A 22 -1.43 -14.45 -7.49
N GLU A 23 -0.64 -15.52 -7.60
CA GLU A 23 -1.11 -16.90 -7.36
C GLU A 23 -1.01 -17.31 -5.88
N GLY A 24 -0.18 -16.61 -5.09
CA GLY A 24 0.04 -16.95 -3.69
C GLY A 24 1.42 -16.61 -3.16
N ILE A 25 1.75 -17.20 -2.02
CA ILE A 25 3.02 -17.00 -1.31
C ILE A 25 3.81 -18.31 -1.36
N PHE A 26 5.04 -18.25 -1.86
CA PHE A 26 5.92 -19.40 -2.05
C PHE A 26 7.22 -19.23 -1.25
N ASP A 27 7.78 -20.35 -0.80
CA ASP A 27 9.09 -20.39 -0.14
C ASP A 27 10.24 -20.34 -1.18
N ALA A 28 11.49 -20.30 -0.71
CA ALA A 28 12.68 -20.32 -1.56
C ALA A 28 12.80 -21.55 -2.47
N LYS A 29 12.07 -22.63 -2.18
CA LYS A 29 12.02 -23.86 -2.97
C LYS A 29 10.85 -23.88 -3.95
N GLY A 30 10.09 -22.81 -4.03
CA GLY A 30 8.90 -22.70 -4.89
C GLY A 30 7.69 -23.47 -4.37
N LYS A 31 7.67 -23.89 -3.10
CA LYS A 31 6.51 -24.56 -2.50
C LYS A 31 5.58 -23.53 -1.86
N PRO A 32 4.24 -23.73 -1.94
CA PRO A 32 3.29 -22.86 -1.26
C PRO A 32 3.56 -22.81 0.25
N VAL A 33 3.59 -21.60 0.79
CA VAL A 33 3.70 -21.39 2.23
C VAL A 33 2.38 -21.76 2.90
N ILE A 34 2.41 -22.66 3.87
CA ILE A 34 1.21 -23.14 4.57
C ILE A 34 0.94 -22.27 5.81
N ASP A 35 -0.28 -21.83 5.96
CA ASP A 35 -0.74 -21.17 7.19
C ASP A 35 -0.78 -22.17 8.35
N LYS A 36 -0.16 -21.80 9.47
CA LYS A 36 -0.03 -22.69 10.63
C LYS A 36 -1.35 -23.04 11.30
N LYS A 37 -2.34 -22.16 11.19
CA LYS A 37 -3.64 -22.31 11.83
C LYS A 37 -4.63 -23.10 10.95
N THR A 38 -4.76 -22.68 9.70
CA THR A 38 -5.72 -23.27 8.76
C THR A 38 -5.20 -24.52 8.07
N LYS A 39 -3.86 -24.74 8.06
CA LYS A 39 -3.19 -25.83 7.32
C LYS A 39 -3.40 -25.78 5.80
N LEU A 40 -3.89 -24.65 5.29
CA LEU A 40 -4.07 -24.39 3.87
C LEU A 40 -2.94 -23.50 3.34
N PRO A 41 -2.72 -23.44 2.02
CA PRO A 41 -1.85 -22.45 1.42
C PRO A 41 -2.21 -21.03 1.88
N LYS A 42 -1.20 -20.26 2.24
CA LYS A 42 -1.41 -18.89 2.71
C LYS A 42 -1.85 -18.01 1.56
N GLU A 43 -3.04 -17.47 1.67
CA GLU A 43 -3.61 -16.55 0.69
C GLU A 43 -2.95 -15.17 0.77
N ILE A 44 -2.96 -14.46 -0.36
CA ILE A 44 -2.56 -13.06 -0.41
C ILE A 44 -3.67 -12.23 0.26
N PRO A 45 -3.32 -11.30 1.15
CA PRO A 45 -4.32 -10.38 1.68
C PRO A 45 -5.00 -9.58 0.55
N ASN A 46 -6.31 -9.37 0.66
CA ASN A 46 -7.05 -8.56 -0.31
C ASN A 46 -6.46 -7.14 -0.39
N PRO A 47 -5.87 -6.72 -1.51
CA PRO A 47 -5.18 -5.45 -1.62
C PRO A 47 -6.13 -4.25 -1.52
N GLU A 48 -7.37 -4.37 -1.99
CA GLU A 48 -8.38 -3.31 -1.87
C GLU A 48 -8.81 -3.10 -0.42
N TRP A 49 -8.97 -4.20 0.34
CA TRP A 49 -9.24 -4.12 1.77
C TRP A 49 -8.09 -3.43 2.52
N LEU A 50 -6.85 -3.82 2.25
CA LEU A 50 -5.68 -3.23 2.90
C LEU A 50 -5.55 -1.75 2.60
N LEU A 51 -5.80 -1.34 1.35
CA LEU A 51 -5.81 0.06 0.97
C LEU A 51 -6.92 0.84 1.69
N PHE A 52 -8.15 0.32 1.66
CA PHE A 52 -9.28 0.92 2.35
C PHE A 52 -9.02 1.04 3.86
N GLU A 53 -8.60 -0.06 4.50
CA GLU A 53 -8.27 -0.07 5.93
C GLU A 53 -7.21 0.98 6.26
N LYS A 54 -6.14 1.07 5.46
CA LYS A 54 -5.06 2.03 5.66
C LYS A 54 -5.54 3.48 5.48
N CYS A 55 -6.36 3.76 4.47
CA CYS A 55 -6.96 5.09 4.28
C CYS A 55 -7.86 5.51 5.46
N MET A 56 -8.61 4.56 6.02
CA MET A 56 -9.49 4.83 7.16
C MET A 56 -8.75 4.96 8.49
N ARG A 57 -7.71 4.17 8.70
CA ARG A 57 -6.94 4.15 9.97
C ARG A 57 -5.82 5.17 9.99
N GLY A 58 -5.37 5.62 8.83
CA GLY A 58 -4.16 6.40 8.66
C GLY A 58 -2.88 5.56 8.74
N ASP A 59 -1.76 6.24 8.64
CA ASP A 59 -0.42 5.66 8.74
C ASP A 59 0.48 6.57 9.58
N SER A 60 0.78 6.14 10.80
CA SER A 60 1.60 6.92 11.72
C SER A 60 3.06 7.05 11.27
N SER A 61 3.57 6.10 10.46
CA SER A 61 4.93 6.17 9.93
C SER A 61 5.09 7.29 8.89
N ASP A 62 4.00 7.57 8.15
CA ASP A 62 3.97 8.59 7.11
C ASP A 62 3.21 9.87 7.55
N ASN A 63 2.90 9.97 8.85
CA ASN A 63 2.15 11.09 9.44
C ASN A 63 0.77 11.32 8.79
N VAL A 64 0.12 10.24 8.35
CA VAL A 64 -1.24 10.28 7.81
C VAL A 64 -2.24 9.98 8.91
N PHE A 65 -3.08 10.96 9.25
CA PHE A 65 -4.07 10.83 10.32
C PHE A 65 -5.25 9.94 9.93
N SER A 66 -5.86 9.31 10.93
CA SER A 66 -7.06 8.50 10.75
C SER A 66 -8.21 9.34 10.21
N ALA A 67 -8.84 8.88 9.13
CA ALA A 67 -10.08 9.48 8.64
C ALA A 67 -11.29 9.13 9.52
N TYR A 68 -11.24 8.00 10.23
CA TYR A 68 -12.31 7.52 11.09
C TYR A 68 -11.77 7.15 12.47
N PRO A 69 -11.76 8.08 13.44
CA PRO A 69 -11.25 7.84 14.80
C PRO A 69 -12.18 7.00 15.68
N GLY A 70 -13.32 6.53 15.16
CA GLY A 70 -14.35 5.79 15.85
C GLY A 70 -13.87 4.60 16.70
N VAL A 71 -14.76 4.12 17.56
CA VAL A 71 -14.49 3.11 18.59
C VAL A 71 -14.03 1.79 17.96
N ARG A 72 -12.94 1.22 18.48
CA ARG A 72 -12.46 -0.11 18.06
C ARG A 72 -13.40 -1.20 18.57
N LYS A 73 -13.65 -2.20 17.75
CA LYS A 73 -14.36 -3.40 18.16
C LYS A 73 -13.51 -4.17 19.20
N LYS A 74 -14.11 -4.53 20.34
CA LYS A 74 -13.42 -5.27 21.42
C LYS A 74 -12.74 -6.54 20.89
N GLY A 75 -11.47 -6.72 21.21
CA GLY A 75 -10.69 -7.92 20.81
C GLY A 75 -10.18 -7.90 19.37
N THR A 76 -10.38 -6.83 18.60
CA THR A 76 -9.88 -6.72 17.23
C THR A 76 -9.11 -5.40 17.03
N LYS A 77 -8.33 -5.34 15.94
CA LYS A 77 -7.71 -4.10 15.48
C LYS A 77 -8.67 -3.24 14.64
N ASN A 78 -9.79 -3.82 14.20
CA ASN A 78 -10.73 -3.14 13.32
C ASN A 78 -11.63 -2.19 14.09
N LYS A 79 -11.92 -1.06 13.48
CA LYS A 79 -12.90 -0.10 13.96
C LYS A 79 -14.30 -0.58 13.65
N VAL A 80 -15.28 -0.17 14.43
CA VAL A 80 -16.68 -0.54 14.24
C VAL A 80 -17.19 -0.11 12.86
N GLY A 81 -17.86 -0.99 12.15
CA GLY A 81 -18.48 -0.74 10.85
C GLY A 81 -17.53 -0.71 9.66
N LEU A 82 -16.22 -0.94 9.86
CA LEU A 82 -15.23 -0.82 8.79
C LEU A 82 -15.38 -1.91 7.72
N ILE A 83 -15.67 -3.14 8.14
CA ILE A 83 -15.87 -4.27 7.23
C ILE A 83 -17.15 -4.07 6.44
N GLU A 84 -18.23 -3.74 7.12
CA GLU A 84 -19.54 -3.52 6.52
C GLU A 84 -19.50 -2.37 5.50
N ALA A 85 -18.80 -1.29 5.80
CA ALA A 85 -18.61 -0.19 4.86
C ALA A 85 -17.75 -0.59 3.65
N PHE A 86 -16.71 -1.40 3.86
CA PHE A 86 -15.90 -1.91 2.76
C PHE A 86 -16.69 -2.81 1.82
N GLU A 87 -17.49 -3.71 2.36
CA GLU A 87 -18.34 -4.61 1.57
C GLU A 87 -19.38 -3.83 0.76
N ASP A 88 -19.91 -2.74 1.33
CA ASP A 88 -20.93 -1.87 0.73
C ASP A 88 -20.34 -0.76 -0.17
N ARG A 89 -19.02 -0.67 -0.33
CA ARG A 89 -18.34 0.45 -1.03
C ARG A 89 -18.74 0.62 -2.50
N SER A 90 -19.04 -0.47 -3.18
CA SER A 90 -19.38 -0.46 -4.60
C SER A 90 -20.79 0.09 -4.85
N SER A 91 -21.75 -0.28 -3.99
CA SER A 91 -23.14 0.17 -4.05
C SER A 91 -23.34 1.54 -3.40
N LYS A 92 -22.37 1.97 -2.54
CA LYS A 92 -22.51 3.14 -1.67
C LYS A 92 -23.82 3.11 -0.87
N GLY A 93 -24.16 1.94 -0.37
CA GLY A 93 -25.40 1.70 0.35
C GLY A 93 -25.38 2.26 1.79
N TYR A 94 -26.17 1.66 2.65
CA TYR A 94 -26.40 2.17 4.02
C TYR A 94 -25.13 2.16 4.86
N ALA A 95 -24.38 1.05 4.87
CA ALA A 95 -23.19 0.94 5.72
C ALA A 95 -22.07 1.90 5.29
N TRP A 96 -21.85 2.03 3.98
CA TRP A 96 -20.92 3.02 3.43
C TRP A 96 -21.31 4.44 3.81
N ASN A 97 -22.57 4.83 3.53
CA ASN A 97 -23.03 6.19 3.80
C ASN A 97 -23.05 6.50 5.30
N ASN A 98 -23.47 5.56 6.13
CA ASN A 98 -23.47 5.72 7.59
C ASN A 98 -22.07 6.01 8.13
N MET A 99 -21.02 5.44 7.55
CA MET A 99 -19.64 5.72 7.94
C MET A 99 -19.12 7.02 7.34
N MET A 100 -19.25 7.20 6.03
CA MET A 100 -18.63 8.30 5.29
C MET A 100 -19.24 9.67 5.56
N LEU A 101 -20.51 9.72 5.97
CA LEU A 101 -21.20 10.95 6.32
C LEU A 101 -20.96 11.41 7.77
N GLN A 102 -20.32 10.58 8.59
CA GLN A 102 -20.01 10.97 9.95
C GLN A 102 -19.07 12.16 10.01
N ARG A 103 -19.26 12.96 11.06
CA ARG A 103 -18.40 14.09 11.41
C ARG A 103 -17.78 13.86 12.78
N TRP A 104 -16.61 14.41 12.98
CA TRP A 104 -15.91 14.36 14.24
C TRP A 104 -15.08 15.63 14.42
N THR A 105 -14.77 15.95 15.67
CA THR A 105 -13.99 17.13 16.02
C THR A 105 -12.65 16.70 16.58
N ASP A 106 -11.57 17.29 16.11
CA ASP A 106 -10.24 17.02 16.63
C ASP A 106 -9.95 17.78 17.94
N HIS A 107 -8.75 17.59 18.48
CA HIS A 107 -8.32 18.21 19.74
C HIS A 107 -8.14 19.74 19.63
N GLU A 108 -8.07 20.29 18.44
CA GLU A 108 -7.98 21.72 18.16
C GLU A 108 -9.37 22.35 17.94
N GLY A 109 -10.44 21.56 18.02
CA GLY A 109 -11.81 21.99 17.79
C GLY A 109 -12.22 22.08 16.31
N LYS A 110 -11.40 21.58 15.40
CA LYS A 110 -11.70 21.56 13.98
C LYS A 110 -12.63 20.41 13.63
N GLU A 111 -13.68 20.70 12.88
CA GLU A 111 -14.62 19.70 12.38
C GLU A 111 -14.06 18.99 11.14
N HIS A 112 -14.19 17.69 11.11
CA HIS A 112 -13.79 16.78 10.06
C HIS A 112 -14.98 15.97 9.58
N ARG A 113 -15.01 15.65 8.29
CA ARG A 113 -15.93 14.68 7.70
C ARG A 113 -15.14 13.45 7.25
N VAL A 114 -15.62 12.27 7.61
CA VAL A 114 -14.91 11.01 7.33
C VAL A 114 -14.61 10.84 5.84
N LEU A 115 -15.58 11.15 4.95
CA LEU A 115 -15.38 11.04 3.51
C LEU A 115 -14.26 11.94 2.98
N ASP A 116 -14.16 13.16 3.49
CA ASP A 116 -13.17 14.13 3.01
C ASP A 116 -11.76 13.70 3.46
N ASP A 117 -11.64 13.27 4.71
CA ASP A 117 -10.39 12.74 5.24
C ASP A 117 -9.99 11.41 4.59
N TYR A 118 -10.95 10.53 4.28
CA TYR A 118 -10.72 9.31 3.53
C TYR A 118 -10.18 9.61 2.11
N ASN A 119 -10.79 10.53 1.39
CA ASN A 119 -10.36 10.92 0.05
C ASN A 119 -8.96 11.53 0.06
N ARG A 120 -8.67 12.40 1.03
CA ARG A 120 -7.31 12.95 1.23
C ARG A 120 -6.30 11.84 1.49
N ASN A 121 -6.61 10.91 2.41
CA ASN A 121 -5.72 9.80 2.73
C ASN A 121 -5.52 8.87 1.52
N LYS A 122 -6.57 8.66 0.71
CA LYS A 122 -6.47 7.88 -0.51
C LYS A 122 -5.50 8.52 -1.51
N GLN A 123 -5.55 9.83 -1.71
CA GLN A 123 -4.59 10.53 -2.58
C GLN A 123 -3.14 10.39 -2.10
N LEU A 124 -2.91 10.27 -0.79
CA LEU A 124 -1.57 10.12 -0.22
C LEU A 124 -1.07 8.67 -0.22
N ILE A 125 -1.95 7.70 -0.09
CA ILE A 125 -1.60 6.28 0.16
C ILE A 125 -1.73 5.43 -1.11
N ASP A 126 -2.72 5.71 -1.97
CA ASP A 126 -3.00 4.93 -3.16
C ASP A 126 -1.96 5.25 -4.25
N LEU A 127 -1.12 4.27 -4.55
CA LEU A 127 -0.04 4.42 -5.53
C LEU A 127 -0.55 4.66 -6.96
N THR A 128 -1.84 4.43 -7.23
CA THR A 128 -2.47 4.70 -8.53
C THR A 128 -3.02 6.12 -8.66
N GLN A 129 -3.02 6.90 -7.57
CA GLN A 129 -3.57 8.26 -7.53
C GLN A 129 -2.51 9.36 -7.79
N GLN A 130 -1.40 8.99 -8.41
CA GLN A 130 -0.38 9.99 -8.77
C GLN A 130 -0.90 10.95 -9.85
N PRO A 131 -0.55 12.25 -9.80
CA PRO A 131 -0.85 13.19 -10.86
C PRO A 131 -0.36 12.71 -12.23
N GLU A 132 -1.15 12.93 -13.27
CA GLU A 132 -0.87 12.41 -14.61
C GLU A 132 0.45 12.92 -15.21
N ASP A 133 0.79 14.17 -14.94
CA ASP A 133 2.07 14.78 -15.36
C ASP A 133 3.28 14.07 -14.72
N ILE A 134 3.16 13.65 -13.45
CA ILE A 134 4.19 12.87 -12.76
C ILE A 134 4.28 11.46 -13.34
N GLN A 135 3.14 10.80 -13.61
CA GLN A 135 3.13 9.49 -14.24
C GLN A 135 3.83 9.53 -15.61
N GLN A 136 3.46 10.47 -16.47
CA GLN A 136 4.07 10.63 -17.80
C GLN A 136 5.57 10.90 -17.72
N ARG A 137 6.02 11.71 -16.77
CA ARG A 137 7.47 11.97 -16.57
C ARG A 137 8.22 10.73 -16.12
N VAL A 138 7.65 9.96 -15.19
CA VAL A 138 8.26 8.71 -14.70
C VAL A 138 8.30 7.67 -15.82
N ASP A 139 7.21 7.50 -16.56
CA ASP A 139 7.16 6.59 -17.71
C ASP A 139 8.17 6.95 -18.79
N GLY A 140 8.30 8.23 -19.12
CA GLY A 140 9.31 8.72 -20.04
C GLY A 140 10.73 8.38 -19.59
N LEU A 141 11.05 8.64 -18.33
CA LEU A 141 12.37 8.30 -17.76
C LEU A 141 12.65 6.80 -17.76
N ILE A 142 11.64 5.97 -17.46
CA ILE A 142 11.78 4.51 -17.48
C ILE A 142 12.02 4.04 -18.92
N CYS A 143 11.21 4.52 -19.87
CA CYS A 143 11.37 4.15 -21.29
C CYS A 143 12.75 4.54 -21.84
N ASP A 144 13.24 5.72 -21.51
CA ASP A 144 14.58 6.20 -21.89
C ASP A 144 15.68 5.28 -21.32
N GLN A 145 15.56 4.92 -20.03
CA GLN A 145 16.55 4.03 -19.41
C GLN A 145 16.50 2.61 -19.95
N VAL A 146 15.31 2.07 -20.23
CA VAL A 146 15.14 0.72 -20.79
C VAL A 146 15.63 0.68 -22.24
N SER A 147 15.43 1.75 -23.01
CA SER A 147 15.89 1.87 -24.38
C SER A 147 17.41 2.05 -24.48
N ASN A 148 18.02 2.65 -23.45
CA ASN A 148 19.45 2.86 -23.37
C ASN A 148 20.16 1.63 -22.80
N LYS A 149 20.47 0.67 -23.70
CA LYS A 149 21.10 -0.63 -23.37
C LYS A 149 22.58 -0.53 -22.98
N ASP A 150 23.11 0.67 -22.68
CA ASP A 150 24.49 0.82 -22.21
C ASP A 150 24.65 0.26 -20.78
N VAL A 151 24.82 -1.02 -20.68
CA VAL A 151 25.14 -1.77 -19.45
C VAL A 151 26.63 -1.75 -19.12
N GLY A 152 27.45 -1.02 -19.89
CA GLY A 152 28.89 -0.94 -19.66
C GLY A 152 29.24 -0.26 -18.34
N GLN A 153 30.34 -0.71 -17.73
CA GLN A 153 30.93 -0.10 -16.53
C GLN A 153 29.98 0.06 -15.31
N VAL A 154 29.11 -0.92 -15.09
CA VAL A 154 28.11 -0.89 -13.99
C VAL A 154 28.75 -0.58 -12.64
N GLY A 155 29.88 -1.21 -12.31
CA GLY A 155 30.62 -0.96 -11.06
C GLY A 155 31.08 0.50 -10.92
N SER A 156 31.69 1.06 -11.96
CA SER A 156 32.15 2.46 -11.96
C SER A 156 30.98 3.45 -11.84
N LYS A 157 29.87 3.18 -12.54
CA LYS A 157 28.65 3.99 -12.47
C LYS A 157 28.02 3.91 -11.06
N PHE A 158 28.01 2.72 -10.46
CA PHE A 158 27.53 2.52 -9.09
C PHE A 158 28.38 3.28 -8.07
N LEU A 159 29.71 3.17 -8.14
CA LEU A 159 30.61 3.91 -7.25
C LEU A 159 30.46 5.44 -7.41
N LYS A 160 30.31 5.95 -8.65
CA LYS A 160 30.00 7.37 -8.88
C LYS A 160 28.67 7.78 -8.28
N PHE A 161 27.65 6.94 -8.39
CA PHE A 161 26.35 7.15 -7.75
C PHE A 161 26.49 7.21 -6.23
N CYS A 162 27.17 6.24 -5.62
CA CYS A 162 27.43 6.24 -4.18
C CYS A 162 28.16 7.51 -3.71
N GLY A 163 29.19 7.93 -4.44
CA GLY A 163 29.92 9.17 -4.12
C GLY A 163 29.06 10.42 -4.26
N LYS A 164 28.22 10.50 -5.30
CA LYS A 164 27.32 11.64 -5.53
C LYS A 164 26.29 11.83 -4.40
N TYR A 165 25.81 10.72 -3.83
CA TYR A 165 24.77 10.73 -2.79
C TYR A 165 25.30 10.39 -1.39
N GLU A 166 26.64 10.44 -1.21
CA GLU A 166 27.31 10.19 0.07
C GLU A 166 26.98 8.84 0.72
N LEU A 167 26.70 7.83 -0.10
CA LEU A 167 26.32 6.49 0.35
C LEU A 167 27.57 5.66 0.70
N THR A 168 28.38 6.15 1.65
CA THR A 168 29.69 5.58 2.01
C THR A 168 29.67 4.13 2.52
N ARG A 169 28.50 3.64 2.97
CA ARG A 169 28.34 2.26 3.42
C ARG A 169 28.04 1.27 2.29
N LEU A 170 27.80 1.76 1.10
CA LEU A 170 27.48 0.95 -0.10
C LEU A 170 28.62 0.94 -1.13
N SER A 171 29.67 1.71 -0.88
CA SER A 171 30.85 1.83 -1.75
C SER A 171 31.99 0.92 -1.31
#